data_e9bfe29d35de8306fe8f10a8ed943971
#
_entry.id   e9bfe29d35de8306fe8f10a8ed943971
#
_cell.length_a   1.000
_cell.length_b   1.000
_cell.length_c   1.000
_cell.angle_alpha   90.00
_cell.angle_beta   90.00
_cell.angle_gamma   90.00
#
_symmetry.space_group_name_H-M   'P 1'
#
loop_
_entity.id
_entity.type
_entity.pdbx_description
1 polymer ?
#
loop_
_entity_poly.entity_id
_entity_poly.type
_entity_poly.pdbx_seq_one_letter_code
_entity_poly.pdbx_strand_id
1 'polypeptide(L)'
;MTAGSALAEHIAALRLVDNHVHGFWLSAGDRRRFENGLNEANTDPLADFDSGFDTQLGFAVRAHCAPLLGLPGHVDPQRYWERRSGVSEPDLARVFLPAAGVSDWLVDTGLPGDIAGLAEMAEASGGRAHEIVRLEQVAEQAAAAPGDYADAFRAILHERARTAVGTKSVLAYRGGFDGDLS
;
A
#
# COMPACT_ATOMS: atom_id res chain seq x y z
N MET A 1 -15.22 -23.58 -27.85
CA MET A 1 -14.58 -22.63 -26.91
C MET A 1 -13.51 -21.89 -27.68
N THR A 2 -13.59 -20.58 -27.77
CA THR A 2 -12.63 -19.77 -28.53
C THR A 2 -11.32 -19.62 -27.72
N ALA A 3 -10.15 -19.55 -28.39
CA ALA A 3 -8.84 -19.39 -27.75
C ALA A 3 -8.76 -18.18 -26.77
N GLY A 4 -9.60 -17.16 -26.98
CA GLY A 4 -9.74 -16.03 -26.06
C GLY A 4 -10.38 -16.38 -24.70
N SER A 5 -11.23 -17.41 -24.64
CA SER A 5 -11.82 -17.89 -23.39
C SER A 5 -10.79 -18.59 -22.50
N ALA A 6 -9.96 -19.48 -23.07
CA ALA A 6 -8.94 -20.21 -22.31
C ALA A 6 -7.85 -19.28 -21.75
N LEU A 7 -7.41 -18.28 -22.50
CA LEU A 7 -6.46 -17.28 -22.02
C LEU A 7 -7.06 -16.42 -20.89
N ALA A 8 -8.29 -15.96 -21.05
CA ALA A 8 -8.98 -15.16 -20.03
C ALA A 8 -9.17 -15.97 -18.72
N GLU A 9 -9.54 -17.25 -18.82
CA GLU A 9 -9.64 -18.15 -17.68
C GLU A 9 -8.29 -18.36 -17.00
N HIS A 10 -7.23 -18.55 -17.79
CA HIS A 10 -5.87 -18.68 -17.26
C HIS A 10 -5.42 -17.40 -16.51
N ILE A 11 -5.62 -16.22 -17.12
CA ILE A 11 -5.28 -14.94 -16.48
C ILE A 11 -6.07 -14.75 -15.17
N ALA A 12 -7.36 -15.06 -15.18
CA ALA A 12 -8.20 -14.94 -13.99
C ALA A 12 -7.79 -15.89 -12.84
N ALA A 13 -7.11 -16.99 -13.16
CA ALA A 13 -6.63 -17.98 -12.19
C ALA A 13 -5.21 -17.69 -11.69
N LEU A 14 -4.50 -16.70 -12.26
CA LEU A 14 -3.14 -16.35 -11.81
C LEU A 14 -3.17 -15.84 -10.36
N ARG A 15 -2.22 -16.33 -9.57
CA ARG A 15 -1.91 -15.75 -8.27
C ARG A 15 -0.91 -14.62 -8.48
N LEU A 16 -1.28 -13.45 -8.02
CA LEU A 16 -0.49 -12.25 -8.23
C LEU A 16 0.55 -12.06 -7.12
N VAL A 17 1.61 -11.36 -7.45
CA VAL A 17 2.57 -10.79 -6.50
C VAL A 17 2.43 -9.27 -6.58
N ASP A 18 2.09 -8.63 -5.47
CA ASP A 18 2.14 -7.17 -5.39
C ASP A 18 3.57 -6.76 -5.04
N ASN A 19 4.26 -6.15 -6.00
CA ASN A 19 5.68 -5.82 -5.87
C ASN A 19 5.94 -4.53 -5.09
N HIS A 20 4.90 -3.76 -4.75
CA HIS A 20 5.03 -2.54 -3.96
C HIS A 20 3.72 -2.17 -3.28
N VAL A 21 3.69 -2.36 -2.00
CA VAL A 21 2.58 -1.94 -1.15
C VAL A 21 3.13 -1.36 0.16
N HIS A 22 2.38 -0.46 0.77
CA HIS A 22 2.49 -0.13 2.19
C HIS A 22 1.42 -0.93 2.96
N GLY A 23 1.41 -0.90 4.27
CA GLY A 23 0.32 -1.54 5.02
C GLY A 23 -1.02 -0.80 4.85
N PHE A 24 -2.10 -1.39 5.31
CA PHE A 24 -3.37 -0.69 5.46
C PHE A 24 -3.41 0.10 6.78
N TRP A 25 -4.29 1.08 6.88
CA TRP A 25 -4.49 1.83 8.14
C TRP A 25 -5.05 0.91 9.23
N LEU A 26 -4.50 1.02 10.43
CA LEU A 26 -4.99 0.26 11.60
C LEU A 26 -6.16 0.94 12.28
N SER A 27 -6.25 2.28 12.22
CA SER A 27 -7.34 3.06 12.76
C SER A 27 -8.15 3.77 11.69
N ALA A 28 -9.45 3.85 11.92
CA ALA A 28 -10.37 4.59 11.07
C ALA A 28 -10.05 6.09 11.07
N GLY A 29 -10.28 6.73 9.94
CA GLY A 29 -10.30 8.17 9.77
C GLY A 29 -11.69 8.67 9.41
N ASP A 30 -11.84 9.98 9.30
CA ASP A 30 -13.04 10.58 8.73
C ASP A 30 -13.06 10.42 7.19
N ARG A 31 -14.17 10.82 6.59
CA ARG A 31 -14.35 10.77 5.15
C ARG A 31 -13.28 11.56 4.40
N ARG A 32 -12.89 12.70 4.92
CA ARG A 32 -11.89 13.57 4.29
C ARG A 32 -10.52 12.92 4.24
N ARG A 33 -10.09 12.27 5.33
CA ARG A 33 -8.86 11.47 5.37
C ARG A 33 -8.90 10.35 4.33
N PHE A 34 -10.02 9.65 4.23
CA PHE A 34 -10.19 8.58 3.24
C PHE A 34 -10.11 9.12 1.80
N GLU A 35 -10.84 10.18 1.48
CA GLU A 35 -10.85 10.77 0.15
C GLU A 35 -9.48 11.35 -0.24
N ASN A 36 -8.75 11.97 0.69
CA ASN A 36 -7.38 12.40 0.48
C ASN A 36 -6.44 11.22 0.21
N GLY A 37 -6.66 10.06 0.82
CA GLY A 37 -5.92 8.82 0.55
C GLY A 37 -6.14 8.27 -0.88
N LEU A 38 -7.23 8.66 -1.56
CA LEU A 38 -7.45 8.33 -2.97
C LEU A 38 -6.67 9.24 -3.94
N ASN A 39 -5.97 10.23 -3.42
CA ASN A 39 -5.14 11.18 -4.16
C ASN A 39 -3.66 10.89 -3.90
N GLU A 40 -3.22 9.70 -4.27
CA GLU A 40 -1.86 9.23 -4.03
C GLU A 40 -0.82 10.13 -4.71
N ALA A 41 0.35 10.25 -4.07
CA ALA A 41 1.49 11.07 -4.51
C ALA A 41 1.23 12.58 -4.57
N ASN A 42 0.08 13.05 -4.16
CA ASN A 42 -0.18 14.47 -4.02
C ASN A 42 0.13 14.92 -2.58
N THR A 43 0.89 16.00 -2.43
CA THR A 43 1.25 16.57 -1.12
C THR A 43 0.15 17.48 -0.58
N ASP A 44 -0.69 17.99 -1.47
CA ASP A 44 -1.77 18.89 -1.10
C ASP A 44 -3.08 18.12 -0.91
N PRO A 45 -3.87 18.42 0.13
CA PRO A 45 -5.19 17.84 0.28
C PRO A 45 -6.10 18.27 -0.87
N LEU A 46 -7.12 17.45 -1.17
CA LEU A 46 -8.16 17.84 -2.11
C LEU A 46 -8.81 19.16 -1.69
N ALA A 47 -9.19 20.01 -2.63
CA ALA A 47 -9.95 21.23 -2.36
C ALA A 47 -11.32 20.90 -1.75
N ASP A 48 -11.92 21.83 -1.00
CA ASP A 48 -13.15 21.57 -0.24
C ASP A 48 -14.37 21.20 -1.11
N PHE A 49 -14.33 21.59 -2.40
CA PHE A 49 -15.37 21.27 -3.40
C PHE A 49 -15.06 20.02 -4.20
N ASP A 50 -13.86 19.40 -4.05
CA ASP A 50 -13.47 18.20 -4.76
C ASP A 50 -13.76 16.94 -3.92
N SER A 51 -14.09 15.85 -4.61
CA SER A 51 -14.25 14.53 -4.01
C SER A 51 -13.26 13.54 -4.61
N GLY A 52 -12.56 12.80 -3.74
CA GLY A 52 -11.70 11.70 -4.15
C GLY A 52 -12.48 10.58 -4.88
N PHE A 53 -13.77 10.50 -4.67
CA PHE A 53 -14.63 9.55 -5.38
C PHE A 53 -14.86 9.88 -6.87
N ASP A 54 -14.56 11.10 -7.30
CA ASP A 54 -14.65 11.52 -8.70
C ASP A 54 -13.34 11.33 -9.47
N THR A 55 -12.33 10.77 -8.84
CA THR A 55 -11.08 10.33 -9.48
C THR A 55 -11.23 8.94 -10.12
N GLN A 56 -10.29 8.56 -10.98
CA GLN A 56 -10.25 7.20 -11.55
C GLN A 56 -10.16 6.13 -10.46
N LEU A 57 -9.38 6.38 -9.40
CA LEU A 57 -9.29 5.49 -8.26
C LEU A 57 -10.60 5.43 -7.49
N GLY A 58 -11.27 6.56 -7.27
CA GLY A 58 -12.59 6.62 -6.66
C GLY A 58 -13.67 5.84 -7.43
N PHE A 59 -13.64 5.91 -8.76
CA PHE A 59 -14.51 5.09 -9.61
C PHE A 59 -14.18 3.60 -9.45
N ALA A 60 -12.89 3.21 -9.45
CA ALA A 60 -12.47 1.83 -9.26
C ALA A 60 -12.88 1.28 -7.88
N VAL A 61 -12.70 2.07 -6.81
CA VAL A 61 -13.15 1.72 -5.46
C VAL A 61 -14.65 1.43 -5.44
N ARG A 62 -15.48 2.30 -6.03
CA ARG A 62 -16.93 2.08 -6.06
C ARG A 62 -17.33 0.92 -6.99
N ALA A 63 -16.56 0.66 -8.06
CA ALA A 63 -16.81 -0.47 -8.93
C ALA A 63 -16.52 -1.80 -8.27
N HIS A 64 -15.37 -1.91 -7.58
CA HIS A 64 -14.82 -3.19 -7.13
C HIS A 64 -14.93 -3.43 -5.62
N CYS A 65 -14.79 -2.40 -4.79
CA CYS A 65 -14.89 -2.56 -3.35
C CYS A 65 -16.33 -2.49 -2.82
N ALA A 66 -17.22 -1.74 -3.46
CA ALA A 66 -18.60 -1.66 -3.02
C ALA A 66 -19.33 -3.02 -3.02
N PRO A 67 -19.20 -3.87 -4.06
CA PRO A 67 -19.79 -5.21 -4.07
C PRO A 67 -19.30 -6.10 -2.93
N LEU A 68 -18.04 -5.99 -2.53
CA LEU A 68 -17.47 -6.73 -1.41
C LEU A 68 -18.06 -6.33 -0.05
N LEU A 69 -18.65 -5.13 0.03
CA LEU A 69 -19.39 -4.64 1.19
C LEU A 69 -20.91 -4.89 1.09
N GLY A 70 -21.37 -5.64 0.08
CA GLY A 70 -22.79 -5.93 -0.15
C GLY A 70 -23.57 -4.78 -0.78
N LEU A 71 -22.89 -3.86 -1.46
CA LEU A 71 -23.50 -2.74 -2.18
C LEU A 71 -23.46 -2.95 -3.70
N PRO A 72 -24.31 -2.32 -4.48
CA PRO A 72 -24.16 -2.30 -5.94
C PRO A 72 -22.84 -1.65 -6.35
N GLY A 73 -22.25 -2.13 -7.46
CA GLY A 73 -21.14 -1.44 -8.09
C GLY A 73 -21.52 -0.01 -8.49
N HIS A 74 -20.57 0.92 -8.41
CA HIS A 74 -20.78 2.35 -8.68
C HIS A 74 -21.88 3.00 -7.82
N VAL A 75 -22.10 2.47 -6.62
CA VAL A 75 -23.02 3.06 -5.65
C VAL A 75 -22.66 4.53 -5.37
N ASP A 76 -23.64 5.31 -4.97
CA ASP A 76 -23.44 6.70 -4.54
C ASP A 76 -22.31 6.82 -3.50
N PRO A 77 -21.40 7.82 -3.62
CA PRO A 77 -20.26 8.01 -2.70
C PRO A 77 -20.64 8.08 -1.24
N GLN A 78 -21.72 8.76 -0.90
CA GLN A 78 -22.20 8.89 0.48
C GLN A 78 -22.61 7.52 1.05
N ARG A 79 -23.35 6.75 0.27
CA ARG A 79 -23.80 5.42 0.66
C ARG A 79 -22.63 4.43 0.81
N TYR A 80 -21.61 4.54 -0.07
CA TYR A 80 -20.38 3.75 0.08
C TYR A 80 -19.68 4.09 1.39
N TRP A 81 -19.50 5.39 1.67
CA TRP A 81 -18.85 5.86 2.87
C TRP A 81 -19.58 5.41 4.14
N GLU A 82 -20.90 5.58 4.22
CA GLU A 82 -21.72 5.14 5.35
C GLU A 82 -21.54 3.64 5.64
N ARG A 83 -21.51 2.82 4.59
CA ARG A 83 -21.29 1.38 4.76
C ARG A 83 -19.88 1.05 5.21
N ARG A 84 -18.88 1.70 4.59
CA ARG A 84 -17.46 1.51 4.90
C ARG A 84 -17.13 1.94 6.32
N SER A 85 -17.55 3.12 6.72
CA SER A 85 -17.26 3.70 8.05
C SER A 85 -17.86 2.93 9.23
N GLY A 86 -18.83 2.05 8.97
CA GLY A 86 -19.37 1.13 9.95
C GLY A 86 -18.57 -0.16 10.16
N VAL A 87 -17.42 -0.31 9.49
CA VAL A 87 -16.55 -1.50 9.56
C VAL A 87 -15.15 -1.05 9.98
N SER A 88 -14.48 -1.80 10.84
CA SER A 88 -13.11 -1.49 11.25
C SER A 88 -12.12 -1.64 10.09
N GLU A 89 -11.01 -0.87 10.09
CA GLU A 89 -9.99 -0.97 9.03
C GLU A 89 -9.39 -2.39 8.92
N PRO A 90 -9.07 -3.11 10.01
CA PRO A 90 -8.63 -4.49 9.91
C PRO A 90 -9.69 -5.44 9.31
N ASP A 91 -10.97 -5.22 9.60
CA ASP A 91 -12.03 -6.05 9.01
C ASP A 91 -12.24 -5.72 7.52
N LEU A 92 -12.11 -4.45 7.13
CA LEU A 92 -12.09 -4.06 5.72
C LEU A 92 -10.91 -4.71 4.99
N ALA A 93 -9.72 -4.73 5.60
CA ALA A 93 -8.55 -5.39 5.03
C ALA A 93 -8.79 -6.89 4.81
N ARG A 94 -9.41 -7.60 5.77
CA ARG A 94 -9.78 -9.01 5.64
C ARG A 94 -10.82 -9.28 4.54
N VAL A 95 -11.57 -8.27 4.15
CA VAL A 95 -12.52 -8.37 3.03
C VAL A 95 -11.84 -8.08 1.69
N PHE A 96 -11.04 -7.01 1.62
CA PHE A 96 -10.50 -6.51 0.36
C PHE A 96 -9.23 -7.22 -0.10
N LEU A 97 -8.28 -7.48 0.81
CA LEU A 97 -6.99 -8.07 0.43
C LEU A 97 -7.12 -9.47 -0.19
N PRO A 98 -7.90 -10.41 0.37
CA PRO A 98 -8.10 -11.71 -0.27
C PRO A 98 -8.78 -11.61 -1.64
N ALA A 99 -9.69 -10.63 -1.82
CA ALA A 99 -10.41 -10.42 -3.06
C ALA A 99 -9.52 -9.90 -4.20
N ALA A 100 -8.34 -9.35 -3.89
CA ALA A 100 -7.38 -8.87 -4.89
C ALA A 100 -6.65 -10.02 -5.63
N GLY A 101 -6.74 -11.28 -5.17
CA GLY A 101 -6.07 -12.41 -5.80
C GLY A 101 -4.54 -12.42 -5.64
N VAL A 102 -4.02 -11.60 -4.74
CA VAL A 102 -2.59 -11.49 -4.44
C VAL A 102 -2.18 -12.52 -3.41
N SER A 103 -1.13 -13.30 -3.71
CA SER A 103 -0.58 -14.31 -2.81
C SER A 103 0.63 -13.84 -2.01
N ASP A 104 1.35 -12.89 -2.55
CA ASP A 104 2.59 -12.36 -1.97
C ASP A 104 2.60 -10.84 -2.04
N TRP A 105 2.81 -10.20 -0.89
CA TRP A 105 2.81 -8.75 -0.72
C TRP A 105 4.22 -8.29 -0.38
N LEU A 106 4.84 -7.48 -1.25
CA LEU A 106 6.16 -6.90 -1.01
C LEU A 106 5.96 -5.54 -0.33
N VAL A 107 6.09 -5.51 0.99
CA VAL A 107 5.71 -4.38 1.83
C VAL A 107 6.91 -3.47 2.08
N ASP A 108 6.82 -2.22 1.65
CA ASP A 108 7.72 -1.16 2.09
C ASP A 108 7.35 -0.72 3.50
N THR A 109 8.13 -1.16 4.48
CA THR A 109 7.92 -0.87 5.91
C THR A 109 8.47 0.51 6.33
N GLY A 110 9.03 1.28 5.42
CA GLY A 110 9.63 2.58 5.68
C GLY A 110 8.67 3.77 5.74
N LEU A 111 7.35 3.57 5.63
CA LEU A 111 6.37 4.63 5.77
C LEU A 111 5.97 4.78 7.24
N PRO A 112 6.13 5.98 7.86
CA PRO A 112 5.71 6.21 9.23
C PRO A 112 4.19 6.31 9.34
N GLY A 113 3.65 5.98 10.51
CA GLY A 113 2.24 6.17 10.82
C GLY A 113 1.57 4.92 11.40
N ASP A 114 0.26 5.01 11.56
CA ASP A 114 -0.60 3.95 12.07
C ASP A 114 -1.00 2.99 10.92
N ILE A 115 -0.02 2.21 10.48
CA ILE A 115 -0.10 1.36 9.29
C ILE A 115 0.29 -0.06 9.67
N ALA A 116 -0.43 -1.04 9.14
CA ALA A 116 -0.19 -2.46 9.36
C ALA A 116 1.20 -2.89 8.90
N GLY A 117 1.87 -3.69 9.71
CA GLY A 117 3.14 -4.31 9.37
C GLY A 117 2.97 -5.64 8.62
N LEU A 118 4.07 -6.40 8.53
CA LEU A 118 4.10 -7.68 7.81
C LEU A 118 3.13 -8.70 8.39
N ALA A 119 3.05 -8.79 9.72
CA ALA A 119 2.22 -9.78 10.39
C ALA A 119 0.73 -9.52 10.15
N GLU A 120 0.31 -8.26 10.32
CA GLU A 120 -1.08 -7.86 10.07
C GLU A 120 -1.47 -7.98 8.59
N MET A 121 -0.54 -7.66 7.67
CA MET A 121 -0.77 -7.84 6.23
C MET A 121 -0.94 -9.31 5.87
N ALA A 122 -0.10 -10.19 6.39
CA ALA A 122 -0.21 -11.64 6.15
C ALA A 122 -1.51 -12.21 6.75
N GLU A 123 -1.85 -11.82 7.98
CA GLU A 123 -3.08 -12.26 8.64
C GLU A 123 -4.32 -11.81 7.87
N ALA A 124 -4.40 -10.51 7.53
CA ALA A 124 -5.58 -9.95 6.88
C ALA A 124 -5.77 -10.45 5.45
N SER A 125 -4.67 -10.67 4.71
CA SER A 125 -4.74 -11.14 3.31
C SER A 125 -4.89 -12.66 3.17
N GLY A 126 -4.49 -13.43 4.19
CA GLY A 126 -4.33 -14.87 4.08
C GLY A 126 -3.18 -15.28 3.14
N GLY A 127 -2.36 -14.32 2.71
CA GLY A 127 -1.18 -14.50 1.87
C GLY A 127 0.13 -14.43 2.64
N ARG A 128 1.23 -14.18 1.93
CA ARG A 128 2.56 -13.94 2.52
C ARG A 128 2.91 -12.46 2.40
N ALA A 129 3.52 -11.91 3.43
CA ALA A 129 4.06 -10.55 3.41
C ALA A 129 5.58 -10.60 3.59
N HIS A 130 6.28 -9.87 2.73
CA HIS A 130 7.74 -9.83 2.67
C HIS A 130 8.21 -8.39 2.78
N GLU A 131 9.31 -8.17 3.50
CA GLU A 131 9.85 -6.82 3.66
C GLU A 131 10.63 -6.36 2.43
N ILE A 132 10.35 -5.13 2.03
CA ILE A 132 11.21 -4.30 1.17
C ILE A 132 11.81 -3.20 2.02
N VAL A 133 13.13 -3.22 2.21
CA VAL A 133 13.82 -2.23 3.04
C VAL A 133 13.97 -0.91 2.29
N ARG A 134 13.46 0.18 2.87
CA ARG A 134 13.69 1.53 2.35
C ARG A 134 15.08 2.02 2.77
N LEU A 135 15.95 2.28 1.80
CA LEU A 135 17.34 2.68 2.03
C LEU A 135 17.44 4.03 2.73
N GLU A 136 16.54 4.97 2.43
CA GLU A 136 16.50 6.28 3.09
C GLU A 136 16.20 6.14 4.59
N GLN A 137 15.34 5.23 4.99
CA GLN A 137 15.09 4.96 6.41
C GLN A 137 16.34 4.39 7.13
N VAL A 138 17.07 3.51 6.43
CA VAL A 138 18.37 3.00 6.95
C VAL A 138 19.37 4.14 7.09
N ALA A 139 19.41 5.07 6.12
CA ALA A 139 20.28 6.24 6.14
C ALA A 139 19.94 7.19 7.31
N GLU A 140 18.64 7.45 7.54
CA GLU A 140 18.18 8.27 8.66
C GLU A 140 18.54 7.63 10.01
N GLN A 141 18.36 6.33 10.15
CA GLN A 141 18.75 5.58 11.36
C GLN A 141 20.26 5.60 11.58
N ALA A 142 21.05 5.44 10.52
CA ALA A 142 22.51 5.51 10.59
C ALA A 142 22.99 6.91 10.97
N ALA A 143 22.35 7.97 10.45
CA ALA A 143 22.70 9.33 10.83
C ALA A 143 22.38 9.69 12.28
N ALA A 144 21.41 9.01 12.89
CA ALA A 144 21.08 9.17 14.30
C ALA A 144 21.92 8.27 15.25
N ALA A 145 22.65 7.31 14.70
CA ALA A 145 23.47 6.37 15.48
C ALA A 145 24.83 7.00 15.86
N PRO A 146 25.42 6.61 17.00
CA PRO A 146 26.76 7.05 17.34
C PRO A 146 27.81 6.36 16.46
N GLY A 147 28.92 7.03 16.16
CA GLY A 147 30.06 6.46 15.45
C GLY A 147 30.12 6.85 13.96
N ASP A 148 30.78 6.03 13.17
CA ASP A 148 30.91 6.26 11.73
C ASP A 148 29.60 5.94 11.00
N TYR A 149 29.15 6.91 10.17
CA TYR A 149 27.89 6.77 9.43
C TYR A 149 27.89 5.58 8.48
N ALA A 150 28.98 5.37 7.75
CA ALA A 150 29.04 4.30 6.74
C ALA A 150 29.01 2.90 7.39
N ASP A 151 29.67 2.77 8.54
CA ASP A 151 29.65 1.52 9.30
C ASP A 151 28.29 1.27 9.93
N ALA A 152 27.65 2.30 10.48
CA ALA A 152 26.29 2.21 11.01
C ALA A 152 25.27 1.84 9.90
N PHE A 153 25.36 2.48 8.73
CA PHE A 153 24.50 2.19 7.59
C PHE A 153 24.65 0.72 7.14
N ARG A 154 25.89 0.25 6.97
CA ARG A 154 26.15 -1.14 6.56
C ARG A 154 25.64 -2.14 7.59
N ALA A 155 25.83 -1.88 8.86
CA ALA A 155 25.39 -2.75 9.96
C ALA A 155 23.85 -2.87 9.99
N ILE A 156 23.14 -1.74 9.95
CA ILE A 156 21.67 -1.71 9.95
C ILE A 156 21.12 -2.40 8.69
N LEU A 157 21.66 -2.07 7.51
CA LEU A 157 21.23 -2.68 6.25
C LEU A 157 21.46 -4.18 6.26
N HIS A 158 22.64 -4.63 6.70
CA HIS A 158 22.96 -6.06 6.77
C HIS A 158 22.00 -6.82 7.68
N GLU A 159 21.66 -6.26 8.84
CA GLU A 159 20.70 -6.89 9.76
C GLU A 159 19.30 -6.99 9.14
N ARG A 160 18.79 -5.91 8.53
CA ARG A 160 17.47 -5.93 7.88
C ARG A 160 17.43 -6.84 6.64
N ALA A 161 18.51 -6.89 5.88
CA ALA A 161 18.61 -7.73 4.69
C ALA A 161 18.58 -9.24 4.95
N ARG A 162 18.73 -9.66 6.23
CA ARG A 162 18.66 -11.09 6.57
C ARG A 162 17.28 -11.71 6.34
N THR A 163 16.22 -10.93 6.44
CA THR A 163 14.83 -11.38 6.32
C THR A 163 14.08 -10.70 5.19
N ALA A 164 14.58 -9.54 4.71
CA ALA A 164 13.98 -8.82 3.61
C ALA A 164 14.24 -9.52 2.27
N VAL A 165 13.32 -9.33 1.32
CA VAL A 165 13.44 -9.90 -0.04
C VAL A 165 13.99 -8.90 -1.06
N GLY A 166 14.14 -7.64 -0.68
CA GLY A 166 14.70 -6.60 -1.52
C GLY A 166 14.83 -5.26 -0.81
N THR A 167 15.36 -4.30 -1.54
CA THR A 167 15.50 -2.91 -1.09
C THR A 167 14.85 -1.97 -2.10
N LYS A 168 14.46 -0.78 -1.64
CA LYS A 168 13.98 0.29 -2.51
C LYS A 168 14.61 1.62 -2.11
N SER A 169 14.72 2.53 -3.07
CA SER A 169 15.07 3.92 -2.84
C SER A 169 14.00 4.84 -3.42
N VAL A 170 13.75 5.94 -2.74
CA VAL A 170 12.86 7.02 -3.19
C VAL A 170 13.65 8.21 -3.75
N LEU A 171 14.96 8.07 -3.89
CA LEU A 171 15.86 9.14 -4.29
C LEU A 171 15.48 9.75 -5.65
N ALA A 172 15.07 8.92 -6.62
CA ALA A 172 14.78 9.36 -7.97
C ALA A 172 13.73 10.49 -8.06
N TYR A 173 12.71 10.46 -7.21
CA TYR A 173 11.65 11.48 -7.18
C TYR A 173 11.72 12.42 -5.97
N ARG A 174 12.74 12.28 -5.11
CA ARG A 174 12.99 13.19 -3.98
C ARG A 174 14.11 14.19 -4.25
N GLY A 175 15.21 13.74 -4.80
CA GLY A 175 16.38 14.59 -5.06
C GLY A 175 17.03 14.34 -6.43
N GLY A 176 16.58 13.30 -7.15
CA GLY A 176 17.22 12.87 -8.39
C GLY A 176 18.57 12.20 -8.14
N PHE A 177 19.26 11.90 -9.24
CA PHE A 177 20.60 11.29 -9.22
C PHE A 177 21.70 12.30 -9.59
N ASP A 178 21.37 13.59 -9.64
CA ASP A 178 22.30 14.67 -10.06
C ASP A 178 23.14 15.23 -8.89
N GLY A 179 23.16 14.52 -7.76
CA GLY A 179 23.96 14.92 -6.60
C GLY A 179 25.46 14.82 -6.87
N ASP A 180 26.24 15.74 -6.26
CA ASP A 180 27.70 15.65 -6.21
C ASP A 180 28.07 14.43 -5.35
N LEU A 181 28.74 13.45 -5.96
CA LEU A 181 29.17 12.21 -5.32
C LEU A 181 30.65 12.27 -4.86
N SER A 182 31.26 13.46 -4.94
CA SER A 182 32.66 13.70 -4.51
C SER A 182 32.82 13.82 -3.00
#